data_0a6868cf3f9df71b0a6a7ff00fbfa147
#
_entry.id   0a6868cf3f9df71b0a6a7ff00fbfa147
#
_cell.length_a   1.000
_cell.length_b   1.000
_cell.length_c   1.000
_cell.angle_alpha   90.00
_cell.angle_beta   90.00
_cell.angle_gamma   90.00
#
_symmetry.space_group_name_H-M   'P 1'
#
loop_
_entity.id
_entity.type
_entity.pdbx_description
1 polymer ?
#
loop_
_entity_poly.entity_id
_entity_poly.type
_entity_poly.pdbx_seq_one_letter_code
_entity_poly.pdbx_strand_id
1 'polypeptide(L)'
;MKLYHVSEEPVIEVFIPRPSPQAYDKITGNVVFAVSDEMLHNYLLPRECPRVTYFAKEDSMQSDIDEFIGSSTKKYFINIEEGWFERVIQSILYLYELPTESFELLDEGAGYYISYETIKPIDIYIVSDAIYEIEKRNTEIRTLPSLKQLAERISRSSLQFSIIRLRSAI
;
A
#
# COMPACT_ATOMS: atom_id res chain seq x y z
N MET A 1 -2.41 -10.31 14.32
CA MET A 1 -2.15 -9.22 13.37
C MET A 1 -0.72 -8.78 13.53
N LYS A 2 -0.01 -8.57 12.42
CA LYS A 2 1.32 -7.98 12.41
C LYS A 2 1.28 -6.61 11.74
N LEU A 3 2.17 -5.73 12.16
CA LEU A 3 2.34 -4.39 11.59
C LEU A 3 3.73 -4.23 11.00
N TYR A 4 3.80 -3.57 9.85
CA TYR A 4 5.04 -3.40 9.11
C TYR A 4 5.25 -1.96 8.66
N HIS A 5 6.52 -1.61 8.50
CA HIS A 5 6.95 -0.46 7.71
C HIS A 5 7.78 -0.95 6.54
N VAL A 6 7.44 -0.52 5.33
CA VAL A 6 8.17 -0.87 4.10
C VAL A 6 9.07 0.29 3.71
N SER A 7 10.33 0.02 3.47
CA SER A 7 11.33 1.03 3.11
C SER A 7 12.34 0.48 2.10
N GLU A 8 12.92 1.37 1.31
CA GLU A 8 14.10 1.08 0.49
C GLU A 8 15.42 1.24 1.27
N GLU A 9 15.35 1.74 2.50
CA GLU A 9 16.51 1.92 3.39
C GLU A 9 16.85 0.62 4.15
N PRO A 10 18.10 0.12 4.03
CA PRO A 10 18.47 -1.19 4.56
C PRO A 10 18.69 -1.22 6.09
N VAL A 11 18.92 -0.07 6.71
CA VAL A 11 19.23 0.01 8.14
C VAL A 11 18.45 1.15 8.78
N ILE A 12 17.32 0.79 9.39
CA ILE A 12 16.55 1.70 10.24
C ILE A 12 16.51 1.05 11.63
N GLU A 13 17.26 1.60 12.57
CA GLU A 13 17.30 1.09 13.93
C GLU A 13 16.13 1.56 14.78
N VAL A 14 15.57 2.73 14.41
CA VAL A 14 14.49 3.37 15.17
C VAL A 14 13.64 4.24 14.26
N PHE A 15 12.34 4.18 14.47
CA PHE A 15 11.35 5.06 13.82
C PHE A 15 10.96 6.16 14.80
N ILE A 16 11.28 7.40 14.46
CA ILE A 16 10.94 8.59 15.26
C ILE A 16 9.68 9.20 14.66
N PRO A 17 8.67 9.58 15.47
CA PRO A 17 7.48 10.25 14.99
C PRO A 17 7.77 11.48 14.13
N ARG A 18 7.11 11.59 13.00
CA ARG A 18 7.27 12.68 12.02
C ARG A 18 5.91 13.26 11.64
N PRO A 19 5.86 14.48 11.10
CA PRO A 19 4.63 15.04 10.56
C PRO A 19 4.02 14.11 9.51
N SER A 20 2.70 13.93 9.55
CA SER A 20 2.00 13.15 8.54
C SER A 20 2.12 13.81 7.17
N PRO A 21 2.42 13.05 6.08
CA PRO A 21 2.46 13.59 4.72
C PRO A 21 1.08 13.99 4.18
N GLN A 22 0.02 13.51 4.83
CA GLN A 22 -1.36 13.86 4.52
C GLN A 22 -2.08 14.34 5.78
N ALA A 23 -3.06 15.21 5.59
CA ALA A 23 -3.91 15.65 6.68
C ALA A 23 -4.94 14.57 7.02
N TYR A 24 -4.93 14.14 8.27
CA TYR A 24 -5.95 13.27 8.86
C TYR A 24 -6.49 13.94 10.12
N ASP A 25 -7.82 14.03 10.24
CA ASP A 25 -8.45 14.67 11.41
C ASP A 25 -8.12 13.96 12.73
N LYS A 26 -7.85 12.65 12.67
CA LYS A 26 -7.48 11.84 13.83
C LYS A 26 -6.05 12.05 14.31
N ILE A 27 -5.17 12.63 13.50
CA ILE A 27 -3.76 12.81 13.85
C ILE A 27 -3.58 14.16 14.57
N THR A 28 -3.09 14.13 15.81
CA THR A 28 -2.90 15.31 16.65
C THR A 28 -1.44 15.73 16.82
N GLY A 29 -0.51 15.14 16.07
CA GLY A 29 0.92 15.45 16.18
C GLY A 29 1.75 14.60 15.23
N ASN A 30 3.02 14.43 15.56
CA ASN A 30 3.93 13.59 14.81
C ASN A 30 3.65 12.11 15.10
N VAL A 31 3.72 11.27 14.06
CA VAL A 31 3.39 9.84 14.15
C VAL A 31 4.40 8.98 13.42
N VAL A 32 4.45 7.72 13.81
CA VAL A 32 5.04 6.63 13.03
C VAL A 32 3.89 5.90 12.36
N PHE A 33 3.98 5.72 11.04
CA PHE A 33 3.01 4.92 10.28
C PHE A 33 3.44 3.46 10.20
N ALA A 34 2.46 2.58 10.30
CA ALA A 34 2.59 1.17 9.99
C ALA A 34 1.43 0.72 9.10
N VAL A 35 1.62 -0.39 8.41
CA VAL A 35 0.59 -1.06 7.62
C VAL A 35 0.35 -2.47 8.15
N SER A 36 -0.92 -2.90 8.16
CA SER A 36 -1.27 -4.25 8.55
C SER A 36 -0.77 -5.28 7.53
N ASP A 37 -0.50 -6.50 8.00
CA ASP A 37 -0.15 -7.64 7.15
C ASP A 37 -1.22 -7.94 6.09
N GLU A 38 -2.49 -7.70 6.39
CA GLU A 38 -3.59 -7.88 5.44
C GLU A 38 -3.48 -6.96 4.21
N MET A 39 -3.08 -5.70 4.40
CA MET A 39 -2.99 -4.71 3.33
C MET A 39 -1.56 -4.47 2.82
N LEU A 40 -0.60 -5.26 3.30
CA LEU A 40 0.82 -5.09 3.00
C LEU A 40 1.14 -5.12 1.48
N HIS A 41 0.39 -5.92 0.69
CA HIS A 41 0.59 -6.02 -0.75
C HIS A 41 0.57 -4.67 -1.47
N ASN A 42 -0.22 -3.70 -1.01
CA ASN A 42 -0.30 -2.37 -1.62
C ASN A 42 0.97 -1.52 -1.44
N TYR A 43 1.86 -1.93 -0.53
CA TYR A 43 3.04 -1.15 -0.14
C TYR A 43 4.37 -1.82 -0.51
N LEU A 44 4.34 -3.03 -1.08
CA LEU A 44 5.52 -3.75 -1.55
C LEU A 44 6.00 -3.24 -2.93
N LEU A 45 6.14 -1.94 -3.02
CA LEU A 45 6.59 -1.22 -4.22
C LEU A 45 7.55 -0.08 -3.82
N PRO A 46 8.41 0.39 -4.73
CA PRO A 46 9.20 1.58 -4.47
C PRO A 46 8.33 2.75 -3.99
N ARG A 47 8.84 3.53 -3.03
CA ARG A 47 8.07 4.55 -2.33
C ARG A 47 7.36 5.54 -3.25
N GLU A 48 8.03 6.01 -4.30
CA GLU A 48 7.48 7.01 -5.22
C GLU A 48 6.70 6.40 -6.41
N CYS A 49 6.63 5.07 -6.48
CA CYS A 49 5.84 4.40 -7.52
C CYS A 49 4.36 4.74 -7.37
N PRO A 50 3.76 5.44 -8.35
CA PRO A 50 2.33 5.70 -8.33
C PRO A 50 1.56 4.38 -8.50
N ARG A 51 0.48 4.23 -7.74
CA ARG A 51 -0.38 3.05 -7.81
C ARG A 51 -1.83 3.36 -7.53
N VAL A 52 -2.70 2.66 -8.23
CA VAL A 52 -4.12 2.60 -7.95
C VAL A 52 -4.46 1.18 -7.54
N THR A 53 -4.97 1.02 -6.33
CA THR A 53 -5.26 -0.29 -5.75
C THR A 53 -6.73 -0.40 -5.40
N TYR A 54 -7.31 -1.59 -5.54
CA TYR A 54 -8.72 -1.80 -5.19
C TYR A 54 -9.04 -3.26 -4.93
N PHE A 55 -10.17 -3.47 -4.28
CA PHE A 55 -10.82 -4.77 -4.11
C PHE A 55 -12.33 -4.60 -3.92
N ALA A 56 -13.08 -5.67 -4.18
CA ALA A 56 -14.54 -5.66 -3.98
C ALA A 56 -14.89 -5.85 -2.51
N LYS A 57 -15.87 -5.07 -2.04
CA LYS A 57 -16.57 -5.26 -0.76
C LYS A 57 -17.87 -6.00 -0.97
N GLU A 58 -18.51 -6.43 0.12
CA GLU A 58 -19.82 -7.10 0.06
C GLU A 58 -20.91 -6.27 -0.62
N ASP A 59 -20.88 -4.94 -0.43
CA ASP A 59 -21.82 -3.98 -0.99
C ASP A 59 -21.40 -3.38 -2.33
N SER A 60 -20.29 -3.87 -2.93
CA SER A 60 -19.82 -3.39 -4.22
C SER A 60 -20.81 -3.75 -5.34
N MET A 61 -21.05 -2.81 -6.24
CA MET A 61 -21.94 -3.00 -7.38
C MET A 61 -21.34 -3.97 -8.40
N GLN A 62 -22.15 -4.87 -8.94
CA GLN A 62 -21.69 -5.85 -9.93
C GLN A 62 -21.11 -5.18 -11.18
N SER A 63 -21.68 -4.05 -11.61
CA SER A 63 -21.14 -3.29 -12.75
C SER A 63 -19.73 -2.81 -12.54
N ASP A 64 -19.36 -2.40 -11.33
CA ASP A 64 -18.00 -1.98 -11.01
C ASP A 64 -17.05 -3.19 -10.93
N ILE A 65 -17.53 -4.30 -10.38
CA ILE A 65 -16.78 -5.56 -10.37
C ILE A 65 -16.46 -6.00 -11.80
N ASP A 66 -17.45 -5.99 -12.69
CA ASP A 66 -17.29 -6.36 -14.09
C ASP A 66 -16.30 -5.42 -14.81
N GLU A 67 -16.37 -4.12 -14.55
CA GLU A 67 -15.52 -3.12 -15.19
C GLU A 67 -14.05 -3.20 -14.72
N PHE A 68 -13.82 -3.24 -13.41
CA PHE A 68 -12.47 -3.11 -12.85
C PHE A 68 -11.79 -4.44 -12.55
N ILE A 69 -12.53 -5.47 -12.22
CA ILE A 69 -12.00 -6.78 -11.85
C ILE A 69 -12.13 -7.77 -13.02
N GLY A 70 -13.29 -7.79 -13.66
CA GLY A 70 -13.57 -8.70 -14.77
C GLY A 70 -13.64 -10.17 -14.32
N SER A 71 -12.98 -11.03 -15.07
CA SER A 71 -12.97 -12.48 -14.83
C SER A 71 -11.85 -12.96 -13.89
N SER A 72 -11.05 -12.06 -13.33
CA SER A 72 -9.97 -12.42 -12.42
C SER A 72 -10.51 -13.09 -11.16
N THR A 73 -9.78 -14.10 -10.68
CA THR A 73 -10.07 -14.82 -9.42
C THR A 73 -9.30 -14.25 -8.22
N LYS A 74 -8.44 -13.25 -8.44
CA LYS A 74 -7.69 -12.60 -7.37
C LYS A 74 -8.59 -11.69 -6.54
N LYS A 75 -8.22 -11.52 -5.26
CA LYS A 75 -8.96 -10.65 -4.35
C LYS A 75 -8.55 -9.18 -4.48
N TYR A 76 -7.25 -8.91 -4.62
CA TYR A 76 -6.69 -7.56 -4.62
C TYR A 76 -6.06 -7.22 -5.97
N PHE A 77 -6.09 -5.94 -6.32
CA PHE A 77 -5.61 -5.43 -7.60
C PHE A 77 -4.72 -4.23 -7.38
N ILE A 78 -3.53 -4.25 -8.00
CA ILE A 78 -2.59 -3.14 -8.00
C ILE A 78 -2.32 -2.77 -9.45
N ASN A 79 -2.55 -1.49 -9.79
CA ASN A 79 -2.24 -0.96 -11.10
C ASN A 79 -1.08 0.02 -10.97
N ILE A 80 -0.05 -0.16 -11.80
CA ILE A 80 1.11 0.72 -11.90
C ILE A 80 1.31 1.15 -13.35
N GLU A 81 2.07 2.20 -13.58
CA GLU A 81 2.43 2.60 -14.92
C GLU A 81 3.54 1.73 -15.49
N GLU A 82 3.47 1.43 -16.80
CA GLU A 82 4.44 0.58 -17.50
C GLU A 82 5.88 1.05 -17.29
N GLY A 83 6.10 2.37 -17.26
CA GLY A 83 7.42 2.96 -17.04
C GLY A 83 8.04 2.68 -15.66
N TRP A 84 7.25 2.22 -14.69
CA TRP A 84 7.73 1.84 -13.36
C TRP A 84 8.07 0.35 -13.22
N PHE A 85 7.62 -0.49 -14.15
CA PHE A 85 7.70 -1.94 -13.99
C PHE A 85 9.14 -2.44 -13.81
N GLU A 86 10.08 -1.93 -14.60
CA GLU A 86 11.51 -2.28 -14.48
C GLU A 86 12.09 -1.91 -13.11
N ARG A 87 11.75 -0.74 -12.58
CA ARG A 87 12.18 -0.33 -11.22
C ARG A 87 11.58 -1.21 -10.15
N VAL A 88 10.34 -1.67 -10.33
CA VAL A 88 9.70 -2.59 -9.39
C VAL A 88 10.43 -3.93 -9.36
N ILE A 89 10.76 -4.47 -10.53
CA ILE A 89 11.52 -5.74 -10.64
C ILE A 89 12.90 -5.62 -9.99
N GLN A 90 13.59 -4.50 -10.17
CA GLN A 90 14.94 -4.28 -9.66
C GLN A 90 14.97 -3.82 -8.20
N SER A 91 13.84 -3.46 -7.61
CA SER A 91 13.80 -2.93 -6.25
C SER A 91 14.15 -3.99 -5.20
N ILE A 92 14.86 -3.53 -4.17
CA ILE A 92 15.06 -4.28 -2.94
C ILE A 92 14.33 -3.50 -1.85
N LEU A 93 13.39 -4.16 -1.18
CA LEU A 93 12.62 -3.56 -0.11
C LEU A 93 12.97 -4.22 1.22
N TYR A 94 12.91 -3.42 2.27
CA TYR A 94 13.14 -3.85 3.63
C TYR A 94 11.83 -3.73 4.40
N LEU A 95 11.37 -4.85 4.92
CA LEU A 95 10.12 -4.98 5.63
C LEU A 95 10.41 -5.05 7.12
N TYR A 96 10.18 -3.96 7.82
CA TYR A 96 10.39 -3.84 9.26
C TYR A 96 9.12 -4.26 9.98
N GLU A 97 9.19 -5.35 10.73
CA GLU A 97 8.10 -5.76 11.62
C GLU A 97 8.15 -4.89 12.88
N LEU A 98 7.01 -4.28 13.21
CA LEU A 98 6.89 -3.34 14.33
C LEU A 98 6.08 -3.95 15.48
N PRO A 99 6.39 -3.62 16.75
CA PRO A 99 5.54 -3.99 17.89
C PRO A 99 4.17 -3.33 17.73
N THR A 100 3.12 -3.96 18.20
CA THR A 100 1.73 -3.52 17.97
C THR A 100 1.14 -2.69 19.10
N GLU A 101 1.75 -2.70 20.28
CA GLU A 101 1.14 -2.26 21.54
C GLU A 101 0.77 -0.77 21.57
N SER A 102 1.57 0.09 20.91
CA SER A 102 1.34 1.54 20.90
C SER A 102 0.64 2.03 19.64
N PHE A 103 0.28 1.13 18.72
CA PHE A 103 -0.36 1.49 17.46
C PHE A 103 -1.87 1.48 17.58
N GLU A 104 -2.50 2.50 17.02
CA GLU A 104 -3.95 2.59 16.86
C GLU A 104 -4.35 2.64 15.38
N LEU A 105 -5.55 2.14 15.09
CA LEU A 105 -6.09 2.11 13.73
C LEU A 105 -6.40 3.54 13.25
N LEU A 106 -5.82 3.91 12.11
CA LEU A 106 -6.11 5.17 11.44
C LEU A 106 -7.11 5.01 10.31
N ASP A 107 -6.85 4.05 9.41
CA ASP A 107 -7.64 3.80 8.20
C ASP A 107 -7.65 2.30 7.89
N GLU A 108 -8.81 1.67 8.12
CA GLU A 108 -8.99 0.23 7.91
C GLU A 108 -8.85 -0.16 6.43
N GLY A 109 -9.41 0.65 5.53
CA GLY A 109 -9.39 0.38 4.09
C GLY A 109 -7.98 0.42 3.49
N ALA A 110 -7.12 1.30 4.00
CA ALA A 110 -5.72 1.38 3.63
C ALA A 110 -4.82 0.46 4.47
N GLY A 111 -5.33 -0.08 5.58
CA GLY A 111 -4.57 -0.87 6.54
C GLY A 111 -3.59 -0.03 7.36
N TYR A 112 -3.84 1.28 7.52
CA TYR A 112 -2.93 2.17 8.24
C TYR A 112 -3.16 2.17 9.74
N TYR A 113 -2.05 2.08 10.45
CA TYR A 113 -1.93 2.25 11.90
C TYR A 113 -0.92 3.33 12.22
N ILE A 114 -1.11 4.04 13.31
CA ILE A 114 -0.21 5.11 13.77
C ILE A 114 0.18 4.92 15.22
N SER A 115 1.39 5.35 15.55
CA SER A 115 1.87 5.48 16.92
C SER A 115 2.51 6.84 17.12
N TYR A 116 2.29 7.44 18.29
CA TYR A 116 2.94 8.70 18.69
C TYR A 116 4.29 8.47 19.39
N GLU A 117 4.67 7.20 19.58
CA GLU A 117 5.88 6.80 20.26
C GLU A 117 7.04 6.56 19.28
N THR A 118 8.26 6.61 19.79
CA THR A 118 9.45 6.14 19.09
C THR A 118 9.47 4.62 19.10
N ILE A 119 9.56 4.02 17.91
CA ILE A 119 9.40 2.58 17.69
C ILE A 119 10.72 1.94 17.27
N LYS A 120 11.10 0.86 17.93
CA LYS A 120 12.16 -0.03 17.47
C LYS A 120 11.55 -1.23 16.75
N PRO A 121 12.02 -1.59 15.54
CA PRO A 121 11.53 -2.77 14.87
C PRO A 121 11.88 -4.05 15.65
N ILE A 122 11.02 -5.05 15.54
CA ILE A 122 11.23 -6.39 16.13
C ILE A 122 12.11 -7.23 15.22
N ASP A 123 11.89 -7.13 13.91
CA ASP A 123 12.58 -7.91 12.89
C ASP A 123 12.64 -7.16 11.56
N ILE A 124 13.49 -7.62 10.64
CA ILE A 124 13.69 -7.05 9.33
C ILE A 124 13.73 -8.19 8.31
N TYR A 125 12.89 -8.10 7.27
CA TYR A 125 12.86 -9.04 6.16
C TYR A 125 13.27 -8.34 4.88
N ILE A 126 14.06 -9.01 4.04
CA ILE A 126 14.47 -8.49 2.73
C ILE A 126 13.54 -9.03 1.67
N VAL A 127 12.96 -8.13 0.88
CA VAL A 127 12.13 -8.46 -0.28
C VAL A 127 12.91 -8.11 -1.54
N SER A 128 13.46 -9.12 -2.21
CA SER A 128 14.23 -9.00 -3.46
C SER A 128 13.40 -9.27 -4.72
N ASP A 129 12.19 -9.83 -4.56
CA ASP A 129 11.23 -10.08 -5.63
C ASP A 129 9.86 -9.58 -5.18
N ALA A 130 9.63 -8.28 -5.41
CA ALA A 130 8.39 -7.62 -5.01
C ALA A 130 7.17 -8.20 -5.74
N ILE A 131 7.31 -8.56 -7.02
CA ILE A 131 6.21 -9.12 -7.81
C ILE A 131 5.74 -10.45 -7.20
N TYR A 132 6.67 -11.36 -6.92
CA TYR A 132 6.35 -12.64 -6.27
C TYR A 132 5.67 -12.43 -4.91
N GLU A 133 6.22 -11.52 -4.09
CA GLU A 133 5.67 -11.24 -2.76
C GLU A 133 4.26 -10.65 -2.80
N ILE A 134 3.96 -9.86 -3.81
CA ILE A 134 2.62 -9.31 -4.05
C ILE A 134 1.67 -10.42 -4.53
N GLU A 135 2.05 -11.16 -5.56
CA GLU A 135 1.20 -12.17 -6.19
C GLU A 135 0.80 -13.31 -5.23
N LYS A 136 1.71 -13.73 -4.35
CA LYS A 136 1.40 -14.76 -3.35
C LYS A 136 0.38 -14.31 -2.29
N ARG A 137 0.10 -12.99 -2.23
CA ARG A 137 -0.93 -12.40 -1.35
C ARG A 137 -2.29 -12.24 -2.04
N ASN A 138 -2.62 -13.14 -2.95
CA ASN A 138 -3.88 -13.13 -3.70
C ASN A 138 -4.13 -11.80 -4.42
N THR A 139 -3.07 -11.24 -4.99
CA THR A 139 -3.06 -9.93 -5.64
C THR A 139 -2.65 -10.05 -7.10
N GLU A 140 -3.33 -9.33 -7.99
CA GLU A 140 -2.97 -9.17 -9.39
C GLU A 140 -2.33 -7.82 -9.62
N ILE A 141 -1.18 -7.80 -10.30
CA ILE A 141 -0.52 -6.58 -10.73
C ILE A 141 -0.85 -6.35 -12.19
N ARG A 142 -1.29 -5.13 -12.49
CA ARG A 142 -1.62 -4.67 -13.85
C ARG A 142 -0.78 -3.44 -14.20
N THR A 143 -0.39 -3.35 -15.46
CA THR A 143 0.35 -2.19 -15.97
C THR A 143 -0.50 -1.42 -16.98
N LEU A 144 -0.40 -0.09 -16.94
CA LEU A 144 -1.08 0.84 -17.84
C LEU A 144 -0.09 1.91 -18.32
N PRO A 145 -0.31 2.50 -19.51
CA PRO A 145 0.49 3.64 -19.95
C PRO A 145 0.40 4.84 -19.00
N SER A 146 -0.78 5.10 -18.44
CA SER A 146 -1.05 6.17 -17.47
C SER A 146 -2.12 5.74 -16.49
N LEU A 147 -1.98 6.14 -15.22
CA LEU A 147 -2.96 5.86 -14.16
C LEU A 147 -4.05 6.91 -14.04
N LYS A 148 -3.92 8.07 -14.67
CA LYS A 148 -4.82 9.22 -14.44
C LYS A 148 -6.28 8.91 -14.72
N GLN A 149 -6.58 8.27 -15.85
CA GLN A 149 -7.97 7.90 -16.19
C GLN A 149 -8.53 6.85 -15.23
N LEU A 150 -7.72 5.84 -14.88
CA LEU A 150 -8.13 4.83 -13.93
C LEU A 150 -8.41 5.46 -12.56
N ALA A 151 -7.55 6.34 -12.08
CA ALA A 151 -7.73 7.03 -10.81
C ALA A 151 -9.05 7.81 -10.76
N GLU A 152 -9.39 8.51 -11.85
CA GLU A 152 -10.66 9.23 -11.95
C GLU A 152 -11.86 8.29 -11.93
N ARG A 153 -11.83 7.20 -12.70
CA ARG A 153 -12.91 6.23 -12.78
C ARG A 153 -13.11 5.46 -11.47
N ILE A 154 -12.03 4.96 -10.87
CA ILE A 154 -12.11 4.19 -9.62
C ILE A 154 -12.64 5.02 -8.45
N SER A 155 -12.33 6.32 -8.42
CA SER A 155 -12.81 7.23 -7.37
C SER A 155 -14.33 7.40 -7.34
N ARG A 156 -15.03 7.04 -8.44
CA ARG A 156 -16.48 7.07 -8.55
C ARG A 156 -17.12 5.69 -8.38
N SER A 157 -16.32 4.66 -8.17
CA SER A 157 -16.79 3.28 -8.05
C SER A 157 -17.23 2.95 -6.63
N SER A 158 -17.93 1.83 -6.50
CA SER A 158 -18.33 1.23 -5.22
C SER A 158 -17.25 0.31 -4.61
N LEU A 159 -16.10 0.14 -5.29
CA LEU A 159 -15.00 -0.66 -4.78
C LEU A 159 -14.28 0.04 -3.62
N GLN A 160 -13.64 -0.73 -2.76
CA GLN A 160 -12.64 -0.18 -1.86
C GLN A 160 -11.38 0.12 -2.66
N PHE A 161 -10.89 1.36 -2.60
CA PHE A 161 -9.72 1.76 -3.39
C PHE A 161 -8.76 2.66 -2.59
N SER A 162 -7.53 2.71 -3.06
CA SER A 162 -6.51 3.66 -2.62
C SER A 162 -5.73 4.18 -3.83
N ILE A 163 -5.50 5.48 -3.85
CA ILE A 163 -4.71 6.16 -4.88
C ILE A 163 -3.48 6.72 -4.18
N ILE A 164 -2.31 6.17 -4.50
CA ILE A 164 -1.07 6.46 -3.78
C ILE A 164 -0.05 7.06 -4.76
N ARG A 165 0.59 8.16 -4.37
CA ARG A 165 1.65 8.84 -5.13
C ARG A 165 1.25 9.23 -6.56
N LEU A 166 -0.01 9.57 -6.80
CA LEU A 166 -0.49 9.95 -8.14
C LEU A 166 0.26 11.16 -8.73
N ARG A 167 0.85 12.01 -7.88
CA ARG A 167 1.72 13.13 -8.32
C ARG A 167 2.93 12.66 -9.14
N SER A 168 3.36 11.42 -8.97
CA SER A 168 4.47 10.82 -9.72
C SER A 168 4.01 10.16 -11.03
N ALA A 169 2.69 10.17 -11.32
CA ALA A 169 2.12 9.60 -12.54
C ALA A 169 2.27 10.54 -13.74
N ILE A 170 2.33 9.94 -14.93
CA ILE A 170 2.41 10.66 -16.21
C ILE A 170 1.07 11.28 -16.59
#